data_cce7c73807087d1795decdc8569dabf3
#
_entry.id   cce7c73807087d1795decdc8569dabf3
#
_cell.length_a   1.000
_cell.length_b   1.000
_cell.length_c   1.000
_cell.angle_alpha   90.00
_cell.angle_beta   90.00
_cell.angle_gamma   90.00
#
_symmetry.space_group_name_H-M   'P 1'
#
loop_
_entity.id
_entity.type
_entity.pdbx_description
1 polymer ?
#
loop_
_entity_poly.entity_id
_entity_poly.type
_entity_poly.pdbx_seq_one_letter_code
_entity_poly.pdbx_strand_id
1 'polypeptide(L)'
;MEKTLTIDGKAVKFKTSAALPRLYRETFRRDVFLDLNKARAGIKKKNASADDLPVETLEVIENLAYCMAKYADPSIPDNIYDWLDQFPTTAIYTVAQDILIMWNEEQRTLSVPKK
;
A
#
# COMPACT_ATOMS: atom_id res chain seq x y z
N MET A 1 2.25 13.32 -0.61
CA MET A 1 3.08 12.81 0.50
C MET A 1 4.03 11.75 -0.01
N GLU A 2 5.27 11.81 0.40
CA GLU A 2 6.28 10.85 -0.04
C GLU A 2 7.07 10.37 1.17
N LYS A 3 7.43 9.09 1.16
CA LYS A 3 8.15 8.50 2.28
C LYS A 3 9.05 7.38 1.76
N THR A 4 10.23 7.25 2.37
CA THR A 4 11.12 6.14 2.04
C THR A 4 11.09 5.13 3.18
N LEU A 5 10.82 3.88 2.84
CA LEU A 5 10.79 2.79 3.81
C LEU A 5 11.85 1.77 3.42
N THR A 6 12.33 1.04 4.40
CA THR A 6 13.33 -0.01 4.15
C THR A 6 12.62 -1.36 4.11
N ILE A 7 12.79 -2.08 3.00
CA ILE A 7 12.23 -3.41 2.82
C ILE A 7 13.39 -4.35 2.57
N ASP A 8 13.65 -5.23 3.52
CA ASP A 8 14.74 -6.21 3.43
C ASP A 8 16.07 -5.52 3.08
N GLY A 9 16.36 -4.42 3.79
CA GLY A 9 17.60 -3.69 3.58
C GLY A 9 17.63 -2.77 2.38
N LYS A 10 16.58 -2.74 1.58
CA LYS A 10 16.51 -1.87 0.39
C LYS A 10 15.65 -0.66 0.69
N ALA A 11 16.13 0.52 0.32
CA ALA A 11 15.35 1.75 0.47
C ALA A 11 14.37 1.84 -0.71
N VAL A 12 13.09 1.95 -0.40
CA VAL A 12 12.04 2.03 -1.41
C VAL A 12 11.21 3.27 -1.14
N LYS A 13 11.01 4.08 -2.17
CA LYS A 13 10.19 5.28 -2.07
C LYS A 13 8.74 4.95 -2.34
N PHE A 14 7.85 5.56 -1.57
CA PHE A 14 6.42 5.44 -1.73
C PHE A 14 5.82 6.83 -1.79
N LYS A 15 4.82 7.00 -2.63
CA LYS A 15 4.20 8.31 -2.83
C LYS A 15 2.69 8.18 -2.95
N THR A 16 1.98 9.12 -2.33
CA THR A 16 0.52 9.22 -2.45
C THR A 16 0.15 10.57 -3.03
N SER A 17 -0.94 10.59 -3.79
CA SER A 17 -1.51 11.81 -4.33
C SER A 17 -2.89 11.48 -4.86
N ALA A 18 -3.56 12.50 -5.41
CA ALA A 18 -4.88 12.31 -6.02
C ALA A 18 -4.84 11.35 -7.21
N ALA A 19 -3.66 11.13 -7.80
CA ALA A 19 -3.54 10.21 -8.93
C ALA A 19 -3.55 8.74 -8.50
N LEU A 20 -3.28 8.47 -7.22
CA LEU A 20 -3.13 7.10 -6.75
C LEU A 20 -4.38 6.24 -6.94
N PRO A 21 -5.58 6.71 -6.59
CA PRO A 21 -6.77 5.89 -6.82
C PRO A 21 -6.98 5.53 -8.30
N ARG A 22 -6.66 6.46 -9.19
CA ARG A 22 -6.78 6.18 -10.61
C ARG A 22 -5.75 5.17 -11.08
N LEU A 23 -4.51 5.29 -10.62
CA LEU A 23 -3.48 4.34 -10.95
C LEU A 23 -3.84 2.94 -10.47
N TYR A 24 -4.36 2.85 -9.25
CA TYR A 24 -4.80 1.59 -8.68
C TYR A 24 -5.88 0.96 -9.56
N ARG A 25 -6.89 1.75 -9.94
CA ARG A 25 -7.98 1.26 -10.77
C ARG A 25 -7.49 0.81 -12.14
N GLU A 26 -6.61 1.57 -12.74
CA GLU A 26 -6.09 1.22 -14.06
C GLU A 26 -5.22 -0.02 -14.03
N THR A 27 -4.47 -0.20 -12.94
CA THR A 27 -3.55 -1.32 -12.82
C THR A 27 -4.27 -2.61 -12.45
N PHE A 28 -5.22 -2.54 -11.52
CA PHE A 28 -5.83 -3.74 -10.96
C PHE A 28 -7.32 -3.86 -11.29
N ARG A 29 -7.91 -2.85 -11.92
CA ARG A 29 -9.34 -2.83 -12.24
C ARG A 29 -10.19 -2.95 -10.99
N ARG A 30 -9.75 -2.32 -9.91
CA ARG A 30 -10.42 -2.37 -8.61
C ARG A 30 -10.44 -0.97 -8.01
N ASP A 31 -11.36 -0.77 -7.07
CA ASP A 31 -11.51 0.49 -6.35
C ASP A 31 -10.71 0.43 -5.06
N VAL A 32 -9.71 1.30 -4.91
CA VAL A 32 -8.83 1.27 -3.75
C VAL A 32 -9.57 1.55 -2.45
N PHE A 33 -10.61 2.39 -2.49
CA PHE A 33 -11.35 2.73 -1.27
C PHE A 33 -12.15 1.53 -0.76
N LEU A 34 -12.79 0.80 -1.66
CA LEU A 34 -13.52 -0.41 -1.29
C LEU A 34 -12.56 -1.48 -0.78
N ASP A 35 -11.45 -1.65 -1.47
CA ASP A 35 -10.46 -2.65 -1.07
C ASP A 35 -9.90 -2.32 0.32
N LEU A 36 -9.60 -1.04 0.58
CA LEU A 36 -9.06 -0.64 1.87
C LEU A 36 -10.06 -0.77 3.00
N ASN A 37 -11.34 -0.52 2.72
CA ASN A 37 -12.36 -0.73 3.74
C ASN A 37 -12.39 -2.20 4.19
N LYS A 38 -12.27 -3.12 3.24
CA LYS A 38 -12.22 -4.53 3.58
C LYS A 38 -10.93 -4.88 4.33
N ALA A 39 -9.81 -4.29 3.91
CA ALA A 39 -8.54 -4.55 4.55
C ALA A 39 -8.54 -4.08 6.00
N ARG A 40 -9.12 -2.91 6.25
CA ARG A 40 -9.20 -2.39 7.61
C ARG A 40 -10.04 -3.29 8.52
N ALA A 41 -11.13 -3.80 7.99
CA ALA A 41 -11.98 -4.70 8.76
C ALA A 41 -11.21 -5.95 9.17
N GLY A 42 -10.39 -6.48 8.26
CA GLY A 42 -9.56 -7.63 8.57
C GLY A 42 -8.51 -7.34 9.63
N ILE A 43 -7.92 -6.16 9.57
CA ILE A 43 -6.87 -5.78 10.52
C ILE A 43 -7.46 -5.51 11.90
N LYS A 44 -8.63 -4.89 11.98
CA LYS A 44 -9.23 -4.51 13.25
C LYS A 44 -9.73 -5.68 14.06
N LYS A 45 -9.92 -6.83 13.45
CA LYS A 45 -10.48 -7.98 14.15
C LYS A 45 -9.64 -8.44 15.31
N LYS A 46 -8.34 -8.29 15.23
CA LYS A 46 -7.42 -8.72 16.26
C LYS A 46 -6.15 -7.91 16.17
N ASN A 47 -5.24 -8.15 17.10
CA ASN A 47 -3.87 -7.67 16.95
C ASN A 47 -3.20 -8.56 15.91
N ALA A 48 -3.60 -8.40 14.67
CA ALA A 48 -3.23 -9.33 13.64
C ALA A 48 -1.79 -9.13 13.18
N SER A 49 -1.08 -10.23 13.07
CA SER A 49 0.18 -10.26 12.35
C SER A 49 -0.12 -10.61 10.90
N ALA A 50 0.92 -10.58 10.06
CA ALA A 50 0.75 -10.96 8.66
C ALA A 50 0.17 -12.37 8.53
N ASP A 51 0.52 -13.26 9.45
CA ASP A 51 0.06 -14.64 9.39
C ASP A 51 -1.43 -14.77 9.65
N ASP A 52 -2.03 -13.79 10.33
CA ASP A 52 -3.43 -13.85 10.74
C ASP A 52 -4.35 -13.06 9.84
N LEU A 53 -3.82 -12.33 8.86
CA LEU A 53 -4.64 -11.50 8.00
C LEU A 53 -5.29 -12.32 6.89
N PRO A 54 -6.53 -11.98 6.51
CA PRO A 54 -7.15 -12.63 5.34
C PRO A 54 -6.32 -12.39 4.08
N VAL A 55 -6.40 -13.36 3.17
CA VAL A 55 -5.68 -13.27 1.90
C VAL A 55 -6.03 -11.99 1.16
N GLU A 56 -7.29 -11.60 1.18
CA GLU A 56 -7.74 -10.39 0.51
C GLU A 56 -7.05 -9.15 1.07
N THR A 57 -6.86 -9.12 2.40
CA THR A 57 -6.19 -8.00 3.04
C THR A 57 -4.73 -7.93 2.62
N LEU A 58 -4.05 -9.07 2.58
CA LEU A 58 -2.65 -9.11 2.17
C LEU A 58 -2.50 -8.65 0.72
N GLU A 59 -3.41 -9.09 -0.15
CA GLU A 59 -3.36 -8.69 -1.55
C GLU A 59 -3.55 -7.20 -1.73
N VAL A 60 -4.48 -6.61 -0.97
CA VAL A 60 -4.70 -5.16 -1.04
C VAL A 60 -3.45 -4.41 -0.61
N ILE A 61 -2.79 -4.89 0.44
CA ILE A 61 -1.55 -4.25 0.91
C ILE A 61 -0.47 -4.31 -0.15
N GLU A 62 -0.30 -5.45 -0.80
CA GLU A 62 0.67 -5.58 -1.88
C GLU A 62 0.34 -4.65 -3.03
N ASN A 63 -0.92 -4.61 -3.42
CA ASN A 63 -1.35 -3.78 -4.54
C ASN A 63 -1.14 -2.30 -4.24
N LEU A 64 -1.49 -1.88 -3.03
CA LEU A 64 -1.34 -0.48 -2.64
C LEU A 64 0.13 -0.09 -2.58
N ALA A 65 0.95 -0.95 -1.98
CA ALA A 65 2.38 -0.70 -1.90
C ALA A 65 3.00 -0.57 -3.29
N TYR A 66 2.61 -1.46 -4.19
CA TYR A 66 3.11 -1.41 -5.57
C TYR A 66 2.73 -0.09 -6.25
N CYS A 67 1.47 0.33 -6.11
CA CYS A 67 1.03 1.57 -6.75
C CYS A 67 1.78 2.78 -6.18
N MET A 68 1.97 2.82 -4.87
CA MET A 68 2.71 3.90 -4.25
C MET A 68 4.16 3.93 -4.70
N ALA A 69 4.79 2.76 -4.81
CA ALA A 69 6.18 2.66 -5.24
C ALA A 69 6.32 3.04 -6.71
N LYS A 70 5.44 2.52 -7.55
CA LYS A 70 5.46 2.82 -8.98
C LYS A 70 5.25 4.31 -9.24
N TYR A 71 4.37 4.93 -8.46
CA TYR A 71 4.12 6.35 -8.60
C TYR A 71 5.32 7.18 -8.18
N ALA A 72 6.05 6.73 -7.15
CA ALA A 72 7.24 7.43 -6.70
C ALA A 72 8.41 7.24 -7.66
N ASP A 73 8.47 6.11 -8.36
CA ASP A 73 9.61 5.75 -9.20
C ASP A 73 9.11 5.02 -10.44
N PRO A 74 8.94 5.75 -11.55
CA PRO A 74 8.43 5.13 -12.79
C PRO A 74 9.31 4.03 -13.37
N SER A 75 10.55 3.89 -12.91
CA SER A 75 11.43 2.82 -13.40
C SER A 75 11.08 1.46 -12.80
N ILE A 76 10.20 1.43 -11.81
CA ILE A 76 9.74 0.17 -11.22
C ILE A 76 8.98 -0.62 -12.30
N PRO A 77 9.12 -1.96 -12.33
CA PRO A 77 8.49 -2.75 -13.38
C PRO A 77 6.99 -2.51 -13.52
N ASP A 78 6.48 -2.64 -14.74
CA ASP A 78 5.05 -2.45 -15.01
C ASP A 78 4.20 -3.61 -14.51
N ASN A 79 4.81 -4.69 -14.10
CA ASN A 79 4.13 -5.89 -13.62
C ASN A 79 4.42 -6.06 -12.14
N ILE A 80 3.37 -6.21 -11.34
CA ILE A 80 3.53 -6.31 -9.89
C ILE A 80 4.34 -7.54 -9.49
N TYR A 81 4.23 -8.62 -10.23
CA TYR A 81 5.01 -9.82 -9.91
C TYR A 81 6.51 -9.57 -10.06
N ASP A 82 6.90 -8.85 -11.10
CA ASP A 82 8.31 -8.52 -11.30
C ASP A 82 8.84 -7.66 -10.17
N TRP A 83 8.00 -6.78 -9.63
CA TRP A 83 8.40 -5.95 -8.50
C TRP A 83 8.51 -6.77 -7.22
N LEU A 84 7.50 -7.60 -6.95
CA LEU A 84 7.48 -8.41 -5.74
C LEU A 84 8.62 -9.45 -5.73
N ASP A 85 9.02 -9.93 -6.90
CA ASP A 85 10.09 -10.92 -6.99
C ASP A 85 11.42 -10.41 -6.47
N GLN A 86 11.58 -9.10 -6.30
CA GLN A 86 12.80 -8.52 -5.76
C GLN A 86 12.94 -8.71 -4.25
N PHE A 87 11.88 -9.16 -3.59
CA PHE A 87 11.85 -9.24 -2.13
C PHE A 87 11.57 -10.66 -1.66
N PRO A 88 12.03 -11.00 -0.43
CA PRO A 88 11.64 -12.28 0.17
C PRO A 88 10.14 -12.37 0.40
N THR A 89 9.67 -13.57 0.60
CA THR A 89 8.25 -13.92 0.61
C THR A 89 7.35 -12.99 1.43
N THR A 90 7.80 -12.58 2.61
CA THR A 90 6.95 -11.80 3.51
C THR A 90 7.45 -10.37 3.72
N ALA A 91 8.42 -9.93 2.93
CA ALA A 91 9.07 -8.64 3.18
C ALA A 91 8.10 -7.46 3.08
N ILE A 92 7.16 -7.52 2.14
CA ILE A 92 6.21 -6.41 1.95
C ILE A 92 5.36 -6.21 3.21
N TYR A 93 5.03 -7.30 3.90
CA TYR A 93 4.16 -7.19 5.06
C TYR A 93 4.86 -6.55 6.25
N THR A 94 6.18 -6.49 6.25
CA THR A 94 6.90 -5.81 7.33
C THR A 94 6.66 -4.30 7.31
N VAL A 95 6.27 -3.75 6.17
CA VAL A 95 5.95 -2.32 6.06
C VAL A 95 4.47 -2.08 5.84
N ALA A 96 3.64 -3.12 6.01
CA ALA A 96 2.21 -3.00 5.75
C ALA A 96 1.56 -1.90 6.59
N GLN A 97 1.89 -1.83 7.87
CA GLN A 97 1.32 -0.79 8.72
C GLN A 97 1.78 0.59 8.30
N ASP A 98 3.04 0.71 7.92
CA ASP A 98 3.56 2.02 7.45
C ASP A 98 2.83 2.48 6.21
N ILE A 99 2.54 1.55 5.30
CA ILE A 99 1.78 1.86 4.09
C ILE A 99 0.38 2.36 4.44
N LEU A 100 -0.29 1.67 5.35
CA LEU A 100 -1.64 2.05 5.75
C LEU A 100 -1.65 3.35 6.53
N ILE A 101 -0.65 3.57 7.38
CA ILE A 101 -0.53 4.82 8.11
C ILE A 101 -0.34 5.98 7.14
N MET A 102 0.52 5.80 6.15
CA MET A 102 0.77 6.83 5.15
C MET A 102 -0.51 7.18 4.39
N TRP A 103 -1.27 6.17 3.99
CA TRP A 103 -2.56 6.39 3.34
C TRP A 103 -3.51 7.15 4.25
N ASN A 104 -3.62 6.71 5.51
CA ASN A 104 -4.54 7.33 6.46
C ASN A 104 -4.17 8.78 6.77
N GLU A 105 -2.88 9.07 6.88
CA GLU A 105 -2.44 10.43 7.15
C GLU A 105 -2.82 11.38 6.04
N GLU A 106 -2.69 10.93 4.80
CA GLU A 106 -3.10 11.76 3.67
C GLU A 106 -4.61 11.99 3.68
N GLN A 107 -5.39 10.94 3.98
CA GLN A 107 -6.84 11.10 4.06
C GLN A 107 -7.24 12.05 5.18
N ARG A 108 -6.57 11.97 6.32
CA ARG A 108 -6.83 12.88 7.43
C ARG A 108 -6.58 14.33 7.03
N THR A 109 -5.49 14.57 6.32
CA THR A 109 -5.16 15.92 5.89
C THR A 109 -6.27 16.50 5.04
N LEU A 110 -6.88 15.68 4.19
CA LEU A 110 -7.95 16.13 3.32
C LEU A 110 -9.26 16.32 4.06
N SER A 111 -9.53 15.52 5.08
CA SER A 111 -10.81 15.52 5.77
C SER A 111 -10.87 16.45 6.96
N VAL A 112 -9.73 16.91 7.46
CA VAL A 112 -9.71 17.82 8.61
C VAL A 112 -10.06 19.23 8.13
N PRO A 113 -11.09 19.87 8.74
CA PRO A 113 -11.45 21.23 8.35
C PRO A 113 -10.31 22.20 8.61
N LYS A 114 -10.17 23.13 7.72
CA LYS A 114 -9.17 24.17 7.91
C LYS A 114 -9.72 25.28 8.78
N LYS A 115 -8.87 25.80 9.61
CA LYS A 115 -9.26 26.89 10.50
C LYS A 115 -8.96 28.22 9.86
#